data_28a3bc9d8e2df6e06c87dd121df6301e
#
_entry.id   28a3bc9d8e2df6e06c87dd121df6301e
#
_cell.length_a   1.000
_cell.length_b   1.000
_cell.length_c   1.000
_cell.angle_alpha   90.00
_cell.angle_beta   90.00
_cell.angle_gamma   90.00
#
_symmetry.space_group_name_H-M   'P 1'
#
loop_
_entity.id
_entity.type
_entity.pdbx_description
1 polymer ?
#
loop_
_entity_poly.entity_id
_entity_poly.type
_entity_poly.pdbx_seq_one_letter_code
_entity_poly.pdbx_strand_id
1 'polypeptide(L)'
;MVITRGFTSHPAGSVLITFGDTRVMCTASVNEGVPRWRKGSGLGWLTAEYAMLPAATHTRSDRESVKGRLGGRTQEISRLVGRSLRACIDLAALGENTIAVDCDVLQADGGTRTAAITGAYVALADAVTYLAAAGKLTDPKPLSCAIAAISVGVVDGRVRVDLPYEEDSRAEVDMNVVATDTGTFVEIQGTGEGATFPRSTLDKMLDAAMGACEQLFAAQREALALPYPGELPAGPPPKKAFGS
;
A
#
# COMPACT_ATOMS: atom_id res chain seq x y z
N MET A 1 1.35 -14.91 5.23
CA MET A 1 1.00 -13.49 5.40
C MET A 1 -0.13 -13.35 6.43
N VAL A 2 -0.11 -12.29 7.25
CA VAL A 2 -1.17 -11.95 8.22
C VAL A 2 -1.51 -10.47 8.09
N ILE A 3 -2.81 -10.12 8.09
CA ILE A 3 -3.32 -8.75 8.07
C ILE A 3 -4.14 -8.53 9.33
N THR A 4 -3.69 -7.63 10.21
CA THR A 4 -4.40 -7.24 11.44
C THR A 4 -4.92 -5.83 11.28
N ARG A 5 -6.25 -5.66 11.13
CA ARG A 5 -6.92 -4.35 11.05
C ARG A 5 -7.17 -3.77 12.44
N GLY A 6 -7.32 -2.46 12.52
CA GLY A 6 -7.55 -1.77 13.80
C GLY A 6 -6.37 -1.87 14.75
N PHE A 7 -5.14 -1.94 14.22
CA PHE A 7 -3.93 -2.10 15.03
C PHE A 7 -3.68 -0.88 15.94
N THR A 8 -4.00 0.31 15.47
CA THR A 8 -4.07 1.54 16.26
C THR A 8 -5.43 2.21 16.10
N SER A 9 -5.89 3.01 17.06
CA SER A 9 -7.28 3.49 17.14
C SER A 9 -7.53 4.88 16.53
N HIS A 10 -6.50 5.67 16.23
CA HIS A 10 -6.69 7.07 15.82
C HIS A 10 -6.92 7.26 14.31
N PRO A 11 -6.17 6.61 13.39
CA PRO A 11 -6.39 6.81 11.97
C PRO A 11 -7.65 6.08 11.49
N ALA A 12 -8.27 6.59 10.43
CA ALA A 12 -9.45 6.01 9.82
C ALA A 12 -9.20 4.60 9.25
N GLY A 13 -7.98 4.30 8.84
CA GLY A 13 -7.53 2.94 8.51
C GLY A 13 -6.23 2.64 9.24
N SER A 14 -6.13 1.45 9.84
CA SER A 14 -4.93 1.03 10.58
C SER A 14 -4.72 -0.47 10.44
N VAL A 15 -3.56 -0.86 9.92
CA VAL A 15 -3.23 -2.24 9.58
C VAL A 15 -1.80 -2.54 10.01
N LEU A 16 -1.61 -3.65 10.71
CA LEU A 16 -0.32 -4.31 10.77
C LEU A 16 -0.32 -5.46 9.76
N ILE A 17 0.55 -5.37 8.76
CA ILE A 17 0.78 -6.45 7.80
C ILE A 17 2.08 -7.17 8.12
N THR A 18 2.06 -8.51 8.02
CA THR A 18 3.21 -9.39 8.28
C THR A 18 3.42 -10.32 7.08
N PHE A 19 4.60 -10.22 6.44
CA PHE A 19 5.11 -11.14 5.42
C PHE A 19 6.33 -11.85 5.99
N GLY A 20 6.22 -13.13 6.32
CA GLY A 20 7.31 -13.80 7.05
C GLY A 20 7.69 -13.02 8.30
N ASP A 21 8.93 -12.59 8.39
CA ASP A 21 9.45 -11.75 9.46
C ASP A 21 9.35 -10.24 9.18
N THR A 22 9.00 -9.82 7.97
CA THR A 22 8.74 -8.42 7.66
C THR A 22 7.41 -7.97 8.26
N ARG A 23 7.43 -6.86 9.01
CA ARG A 23 6.26 -6.24 9.66
C ARG A 23 6.19 -4.78 9.33
N VAL A 24 5.06 -4.35 8.76
CA VAL A 24 4.83 -2.96 8.39
C VAL A 24 3.51 -2.49 8.99
N MET A 25 3.55 -1.38 9.71
CA MET A 25 2.34 -0.66 10.13
C MET A 25 1.94 0.28 9.00
N CYS A 26 0.71 0.13 8.51
CA CYS A 26 0.15 0.99 7.48
C CYS A 26 -1.06 1.73 8.06
N THR A 27 -1.05 3.05 8.05
CA THR A 27 -2.18 3.87 8.49
C THR A 27 -2.69 4.75 7.36
N ALA A 28 -3.99 5.06 7.39
CA ALA A 28 -4.62 5.98 6.46
C ALA A 28 -5.40 7.04 7.24
N SER A 29 -4.89 8.25 7.23
CA SER A 29 -5.48 9.42 7.88
C SER A 29 -6.30 10.21 6.88
N VAL A 30 -7.49 10.66 7.30
CA VAL A 30 -8.41 11.44 6.47
C VAL A 30 -8.38 12.89 6.91
N ASN A 31 -8.20 13.80 5.96
CA ASN A 31 -8.28 15.24 6.15
C ASN A 31 -9.29 15.84 5.16
N GLU A 32 -10.14 16.75 5.65
CA GLU A 32 -11.01 17.54 4.79
C GLU A 32 -10.19 18.55 3.99
N GLY A 33 -10.54 18.71 2.73
CA GLY A 33 -9.83 19.58 1.79
C GLY A 33 -8.65 18.92 1.12
N VAL A 34 -8.06 19.65 0.18
CA VAL A 34 -6.97 19.20 -0.67
C VAL A 34 -5.86 20.26 -0.71
N PRO A 35 -4.65 19.91 -1.13
CA PRO A 35 -3.55 20.88 -1.29
C PRO A 35 -3.97 22.08 -2.15
N ARG A 36 -3.37 23.26 -1.90
CA ARG A 36 -3.74 24.53 -2.56
C ARG A 36 -3.80 24.45 -4.07
N TRP A 37 -2.86 23.73 -4.69
CA TRP A 37 -2.79 23.56 -6.14
C TRP A 37 -3.92 22.70 -6.72
N ARG A 38 -4.69 21.98 -5.88
CA ARG A 38 -5.79 21.10 -6.28
C ARG A 38 -7.17 21.66 -5.88
N LYS A 39 -7.19 22.67 -5.03
CA LYS A 39 -8.42 23.26 -4.49
C LYS A 39 -9.31 23.80 -5.59
N GLY A 40 -10.61 23.48 -5.53
CA GLY A 40 -11.62 23.89 -6.51
C GLY A 40 -11.65 23.02 -7.77
N SER A 41 -10.86 21.92 -7.81
CA SER A 41 -10.89 20.98 -8.94
C SER A 41 -12.02 19.94 -8.83
N GLY A 42 -12.64 19.81 -7.66
CA GLY A 42 -13.60 18.74 -7.34
C GLY A 42 -12.93 17.37 -7.15
N LEU A 43 -11.59 17.30 -7.19
CA LEU A 43 -10.82 16.07 -7.10
C LEU A 43 -10.15 15.94 -5.74
N GLY A 44 -10.20 14.76 -5.14
CA GLY A 44 -9.48 14.43 -3.95
C GLY A 44 -7.97 14.26 -4.17
N TRP A 45 -7.26 13.97 -3.10
CA TRP A 45 -5.83 13.71 -3.12
C TRP A 45 -5.48 12.50 -2.26
N LEU A 46 -4.52 11.72 -2.73
CA LEU A 46 -3.91 10.64 -1.97
C LEU A 46 -2.38 10.80 -2.02
N THR A 47 -1.77 10.79 -0.86
CA THR A 47 -0.31 10.79 -0.69
C THR A 47 0.12 9.65 0.20
N ALA A 48 1.40 9.25 0.11
CA ALA A 48 1.96 8.22 0.96
C ALA A 48 3.36 8.60 1.42
N GLU A 49 3.67 8.23 2.65
CA GLU A 49 4.99 8.29 3.24
C GLU A 49 5.45 6.89 3.65
N TYR A 50 6.75 6.69 3.67
CA TYR A 50 7.36 5.42 4.06
C TYR A 50 8.56 5.72 4.96
N ALA A 51 8.70 4.97 6.03
CA ALA A 51 9.83 5.05 6.92
C ALA A 51 10.20 3.68 7.48
N MET A 52 11.43 3.55 7.98
CA MET A 52 11.88 2.39 8.74
C MET A 52 12.27 2.82 10.16
N LEU A 53 11.85 2.04 11.16
CA LEU A 53 12.35 2.25 12.51
C LEU A 53 13.87 2.00 12.56
N PRO A 54 14.61 2.71 13.42
CA PRO A 54 16.06 2.52 13.53
C PRO A 54 16.50 1.08 13.79
N ALA A 55 15.70 0.32 14.54
CA ALA A 55 15.96 -1.07 14.88
C ALA A 55 15.13 -2.06 14.02
N ALA A 56 14.64 -1.64 12.84
CA ALA A 56 13.91 -2.52 11.94
C ALA A 56 14.81 -3.58 11.29
N THR A 57 16.10 -3.37 11.21
CA THR A 57 17.11 -4.28 10.65
C THR A 57 18.07 -4.78 11.74
N HIS A 58 18.86 -5.80 11.44
CA HIS A 58 19.87 -6.36 12.38
C HIS A 58 20.84 -5.32 12.92
N THR A 59 21.21 -4.34 12.09
CA THR A 59 22.05 -3.20 12.52
C THR A 59 21.17 -1.97 12.65
N ARG A 60 21.23 -1.30 13.81
CA ARG A 60 20.51 -0.05 14.04
C ARG A 60 20.94 1.01 13.03
N SER A 61 19.98 1.59 12.31
CA SER A 61 20.17 2.74 11.43
C SER A 61 19.85 4.05 12.15
N ASP A 62 20.37 5.17 11.66
CA ASP A 62 19.98 6.50 12.17
C ASP A 62 18.59 6.89 11.70
N ARG A 63 17.89 7.69 12.50
CA ARG A 63 16.63 8.31 12.06
C ARG A 63 16.90 9.38 11.00
N GLU A 64 16.28 9.25 9.84
CA GLU A 64 16.44 10.22 8.73
C GLU A 64 15.95 11.62 9.13
N SER A 65 14.89 11.71 9.96
CA SER A 65 14.39 12.99 10.48
C SER A 65 15.44 13.77 11.29
N VAL A 66 16.34 13.07 11.99
CA VAL A 66 17.44 13.70 12.73
C VAL A 66 18.51 14.25 11.78
N LYS A 67 18.69 13.61 10.62
CA LYS A 67 19.63 14.09 9.57
C LYS A 67 19.08 15.27 8.75
N GLY A 68 17.81 15.66 8.97
CA GLY A 68 17.15 16.77 8.29
C GLY A 68 16.83 16.54 6.81
N ARG A 69 17.01 15.31 6.29
CA ARG A 69 16.64 14.93 4.92
C ARG A 69 16.28 13.46 4.84
N LEU A 70 15.30 13.15 3.99
CA LEU A 70 14.95 11.77 3.65
C LEU A 70 16.00 11.18 2.68
N GLY A 71 16.32 9.91 2.85
CA GLY A 71 17.14 9.14 1.93
C GLY A 71 16.46 8.93 0.57
N GLY A 72 17.26 8.69 -0.48
CA GLY A 72 16.72 8.43 -1.82
C GLY A 72 15.78 7.22 -1.87
N ARG A 73 16.14 6.12 -1.15
CA ARG A 73 15.31 4.92 -1.02
C ARG A 73 13.95 5.23 -0.39
N THR A 74 13.92 5.98 0.71
CA THR A 74 12.69 6.38 1.40
C THR A 74 11.78 7.19 0.49
N GLN A 75 12.35 8.16 -0.24
CA GLN A 75 11.60 8.98 -1.19
C GLN A 75 11.07 8.15 -2.39
N GLU A 76 11.86 7.24 -2.90
CA GLU A 76 11.48 6.35 -4.00
C GLU A 76 10.31 5.47 -3.58
N ILE A 77 10.39 4.81 -2.42
CA ILE A 77 9.34 3.92 -1.93
C ILE A 77 8.06 4.70 -1.58
N SER A 78 8.16 5.87 -0.96
CA SER A 78 6.99 6.73 -0.70
C SER A 78 6.24 7.07 -1.99
N ARG A 79 6.98 7.40 -3.07
CA ARG A 79 6.39 7.67 -4.38
C ARG A 79 5.76 6.43 -5.00
N LEU A 80 6.40 5.27 -4.85
CA LEU A 80 5.91 3.99 -5.35
C LEU A 80 4.58 3.62 -4.66
N VAL A 81 4.51 3.66 -3.33
CA VAL A 81 3.27 3.40 -2.57
C VAL A 81 2.16 4.36 -3.00
N GLY A 82 2.44 5.66 -3.00
CA GLY A 82 1.45 6.68 -3.39
C GLY A 82 0.96 6.51 -4.82
N ARG A 83 1.84 6.19 -5.77
CA ARG A 83 1.49 5.96 -7.18
C ARG A 83 0.65 4.70 -7.34
N SER A 84 1.02 3.62 -6.64
CA SER A 84 0.28 2.37 -6.65
C SER A 84 -1.15 2.56 -6.15
N LEU A 85 -1.32 3.20 -5.00
CA LEU A 85 -2.65 3.44 -4.43
C LEU A 85 -3.50 4.39 -5.28
N ARG A 86 -2.91 5.38 -5.95
CA ARG A 86 -3.64 6.26 -6.87
C ARG A 86 -4.16 5.55 -8.12
N ALA A 87 -3.59 4.42 -8.49
CA ALA A 87 -4.06 3.62 -9.62
C ALA A 87 -5.38 2.91 -9.35
N CYS A 88 -5.77 2.73 -8.07
CA CYS A 88 -7.00 2.02 -7.70
C CYS A 88 -8.12 2.93 -7.16
N ILE A 89 -7.92 4.25 -7.10
CA ILE A 89 -8.90 5.16 -6.53
C ILE A 89 -9.32 6.23 -7.54
N ASP A 90 -10.63 6.41 -7.69
CA ASP A 90 -11.20 7.53 -8.40
C ASP A 90 -11.18 8.78 -7.50
N LEU A 91 -10.33 9.74 -7.86
CA LEU A 91 -10.16 10.98 -7.10
C LEU A 91 -11.37 11.92 -7.24
N ALA A 92 -12.20 11.78 -8.28
CA ALA A 92 -13.44 12.52 -8.40
C ALA A 92 -14.50 11.96 -7.43
N ALA A 93 -14.60 10.65 -7.33
CA ALA A 93 -15.45 9.97 -6.35
C ALA A 93 -15.04 10.27 -4.90
N LEU A 94 -13.74 10.42 -4.65
CA LEU A 94 -13.22 10.83 -3.34
C LEU A 94 -13.66 12.24 -2.93
N GLY A 95 -13.95 13.14 -3.92
CA GLY A 95 -14.23 14.54 -3.66
C GLY A 95 -13.02 15.28 -3.06
N GLU A 96 -13.15 16.54 -2.69
CA GLU A 96 -12.03 17.32 -2.12
C GLU A 96 -11.65 16.89 -0.69
N ASN A 97 -11.35 15.59 -0.52
CA ASN A 97 -10.76 15.02 0.68
C ASN A 97 -9.31 14.60 0.39
N THR A 98 -8.47 14.63 1.41
CA THR A 98 -7.09 14.09 1.35
C THR A 98 -6.99 12.85 2.21
N ILE A 99 -6.44 11.77 1.63
CA ILE A 99 -6.01 10.59 2.39
C ILE A 99 -4.48 10.60 2.41
N ALA A 100 -3.92 10.68 3.61
CA ALA A 100 -2.49 10.52 3.85
C ALA A 100 -2.24 9.10 4.38
N VAL A 101 -1.40 8.36 3.69
CA VAL A 101 -1.03 6.98 4.06
C VAL A 101 0.39 6.99 4.59
N ASP A 102 0.60 6.40 5.76
CA ASP A 102 1.90 6.25 6.38
C ASP A 102 2.24 4.76 6.51
N CYS A 103 3.44 4.39 6.05
CA CYS A 103 3.93 3.02 6.10
C CYS A 103 5.22 2.98 6.91
N ASP A 104 5.14 2.49 8.15
CA ASP A 104 6.26 2.38 9.06
C ASP A 104 6.72 0.92 9.17
N VAL A 105 7.94 0.64 8.71
CA VAL A 105 8.53 -0.70 8.84
C VAL A 105 9.02 -0.89 10.28
N LEU A 106 8.38 -1.82 10.97
CA LEU A 106 8.73 -2.19 12.35
C LEU A 106 9.86 -3.22 12.38
N GLN A 107 9.82 -4.17 11.44
CA GLN A 107 10.84 -5.19 11.24
C GLN A 107 10.96 -5.50 9.75
N ALA A 108 12.20 -5.60 9.26
CA ALA A 108 12.53 -5.81 7.85
C ALA A 108 13.27 -7.13 7.66
N ASP A 109 12.72 -7.98 6.77
CA ASP A 109 13.34 -9.20 6.28
C ASP A 109 12.98 -9.40 4.79
N GLY A 110 13.47 -8.51 3.92
CA GLY A 110 13.05 -8.45 2.51
C GLY A 110 11.63 -7.90 2.31
N GLY A 111 11.23 -7.62 1.08
CA GLY A 111 9.85 -7.29 0.66
C GLY A 111 9.15 -6.13 1.38
N THR A 112 9.88 -5.21 2.03
CA THR A 112 9.24 -4.16 2.85
C THR A 112 8.35 -3.23 2.04
N ARG A 113 8.74 -2.88 0.80
CA ARG A 113 7.96 -2.01 -0.10
C ARG A 113 6.69 -2.71 -0.60
N THR A 114 6.75 -3.99 -0.86
CA THR A 114 5.62 -4.79 -1.35
C THR A 114 4.62 -5.06 -0.22
N ALA A 115 5.09 -5.36 0.98
CA ALA A 115 4.27 -5.45 2.18
C ALA A 115 3.59 -4.10 2.49
N ALA A 116 4.33 -2.98 2.38
CA ALA A 116 3.78 -1.63 2.58
C ALA A 116 2.62 -1.35 1.60
N ILE A 117 2.77 -1.61 0.29
CA ILE A 117 1.71 -1.39 -0.71
C ILE A 117 0.49 -2.26 -0.39
N THR A 118 0.71 -3.55 -0.12
CA THR A 118 -0.36 -4.52 0.12
C THR A 118 -1.15 -4.21 1.41
N GLY A 119 -0.47 -3.80 2.48
CA GLY A 119 -1.11 -3.37 3.74
C GLY A 119 -1.78 -2.00 3.63
N ALA A 120 -1.14 -1.06 2.92
CA ALA A 120 -1.67 0.27 2.70
C ALA A 120 -2.99 0.27 1.92
N TYR A 121 -3.18 -0.66 0.97
CA TYR A 121 -4.47 -0.82 0.30
C TYR A 121 -5.60 -1.18 1.29
N VAL A 122 -5.36 -2.06 2.25
CA VAL A 122 -6.37 -2.42 3.26
C VAL A 122 -6.67 -1.23 4.18
N ALA A 123 -5.64 -0.48 4.60
CA ALA A 123 -5.83 0.74 5.38
C ALA A 123 -6.61 1.82 4.58
N LEU A 124 -6.32 1.95 3.28
CA LEU A 124 -7.06 2.84 2.37
C LEU A 124 -8.54 2.45 2.27
N ALA A 125 -8.84 1.14 2.12
CA ALA A 125 -10.22 0.65 2.06
C ALA A 125 -11.00 0.95 3.35
N ASP A 126 -10.37 0.84 4.50
CA ASP A 126 -10.96 1.25 5.77
C ASP A 126 -11.22 2.75 5.83
N ALA A 127 -10.27 3.58 5.38
CA ALA A 127 -10.44 5.03 5.34
C ALA A 127 -11.57 5.46 4.39
N VAL A 128 -11.74 4.76 3.27
CA VAL A 128 -12.87 4.96 2.34
C VAL A 128 -14.19 4.58 3.01
N THR A 129 -14.23 3.47 3.74
CA THR A 129 -15.42 3.07 4.52
C THR A 129 -15.79 4.13 5.56
N TYR A 130 -14.81 4.68 6.26
CA TYR A 130 -14.99 5.79 7.20
C TYR A 130 -15.59 7.04 6.52
N LEU A 131 -15.03 7.46 5.38
CA LEU A 131 -15.53 8.61 4.62
C LEU A 131 -16.94 8.38 4.07
N ALA A 132 -17.26 7.16 3.62
CA ALA A 132 -18.60 6.80 3.17
C ALA A 132 -19.62 6.93 4.30
N ALA A 133 -19.30 6.41 5.49
CA ALA A 133 -20.15 6.53 6.67
C ALA A 133 -20.34 7.99 7.11
N ALA A 134 -19.31 8.82 6.98
CA ALA A 134 -19.38 10.26 7.24
C ALA A 134 -20.18 11.05 6.19
N GLY A 135 -20.57 10.42 5.08
CA GLY A 135 -21.25 11.10 3.94
C GLY A 135 -20.38 12.13 3.23
N LYS A 136 -19.05 11.93 3.22
CA LYS A 136 -18.06 12.87 2.68
C LYS A 136 -17.55 12.51 1.27
N LEU A 137 -17.95 11.37 0.73
CA LEU A 137 -17.61 10.97 -0.64
C LEU A 137 -18.59 11.58 -1.66
N THR A 138 -18.10 11.91 -2.85
CA THR A 138 -18.93 12.31 -3.99
C THR A 138 -19.61 11.10 -4.62
N ASP A 139 -18.92 9.96 -4.69
CA ASP A 139 -19.46 8.65 -5.06
C ASP A 139 -19.09 7.63 -3.96
N PRO A 140 -20.02 6.75 -3.53
CA PRO A 140 -19.75 5.79 -2.45
C PRO A 140 -18.73 4.70 -2.80
N LYS A 141 -18.31 4.58 -4.06
CA LYS A 141 -17.39 3.53 -4.53
C LYS A 141 -16.15 4.12 -5.23
N PRO A 142 -15.28 4.82 -4.50
CA PRO A 142 -14.09 5.40 -5.12
C PRO A 142 -13.01 4.38 -5.47
N LEU A 143 -13.03 3.15 -4.90
CA LEU A 143 -12.05 2.12 -5.23
C LEU A 143 -12.52 1.32 -6.45
N SER A 144 -11.69 1.28 -7.50
CA SER A 144 -11.97 0.61 -8.77
C SER A 144 -11.46 -0.84 -8.81
N CYS A 145 -10.43 -1.17 -8.04
CA CYS A 145 -9.81 -2.49 -7.96
C CYS A 145 -9.04 -2.63 -6.66
N ALA A 146 -8.66 -3.87 -6.31
CA ALA A 146 -7.67 -4.11 -5.28
C ALA A 146 -6.24 -4.02 -5.85
N ILE A 147 -5.28 -3.67 -4.99
CA ILE A 147 -3.86 -3.63 -5.32
C ILE A 147 -3.08 -4.46 -4.33
N ALA A 148 -2.18 -5.30 -4.86
CA ALA A 148 -1.18 -6.01 -4.07
C ALA A 148 0.18 -5.94 -4.75
N ALA A 149 1.24 -6.14 -3.98
CA ALA A 149 2.59 -6.16 -4.48
C ALA A 149 3.39 -7.31 -3.87
N ILE A 150 4.31 -7.86 -4.66
CA ILE A 150 5.17 -8.96 -4.26
C ILE A 150 6.58 -8.78 -4.82
N SER A 151 7.60 -9.23 -4.07
CA SER A 151 8.95 -9.40 -4.60
C SER A 151 9.07 -10.75 -5.29
N VAL A 152 9.79 -10.79 -6.38
CA VAL A 152 10.14 -12.01 -7.11
C VAL A 152 11.54 -11.87 -7.68
N GLY A 153 12.30 -12.92 -7.66
CA GLY A 153 13.66 -12.90 -8.20
C GLY A 153 14.15 -14.24 -8.69
N VAL A 154 15.37 -14.24 -9.20
CA VAL A 154 16.10 -15.46 -9.55
C VAL A 154 17.18 -15.68 -8.51
N VAL A 155 17.10 -16.80 -7.82
CA VAL A 155 18.07 -17.21 -6.80
C VAL A 155 18.51 -18.65 -7.10
N ASP A 156 19.81 -18.85 -7.25
CA ASP A 156 20.40 -20.16 -7.63
C ASP A 156 19.75 -20.71 -8.92
N GLY A 157 19.55 -19.84 -9.95
CA GLY A 157 18.95 -20.18 -11.23
C GLY A 157 17.46 -20.52 -11.20
N ARG A 158 16.75 -20.25 -10.09
CA ARG A 158 15.32 -20.55 -9.90
C ARG A 158 14.52 -19.31 -9.59
N VAL A 159 13.34 -19.20 -10.20
CA VAL A 159 12.38 -18.14 -9.84
C VAL A 159 11.83 -18.43 -8.43
N ARG A 160 11.89 -17.44 -7.56
CA ARG A 160 11.36 -17.45 -6.20
C ARG A 160 10.50 -16.23 -5.97
N VAL A 161 9.55 -16.34 -5.06
CA VAL A 161 8.58 -15.28 -4.71
C VAL A 161 8.68 -15.00 -3.23
N ASP A 162 8.47 -13.74 -2.83
CA ASP A 162 8.55 -13.27 -1.44
C ASP A 162 9.93 -13.53 -0.84
N LEU A 163 10.93 -12.90 -1.44
CA LEU A 163 12.33 -13.10 -1.09
C LEU A 163 12.63 -12.56 0.33
N PRO A 164 13.07 -13.41 1.29
CA PRO A 164 13.66 -12.94 2.52
C PRO A 164 15.01 -12.27 2.24
N TYR A 165 15.52 -11.48 3.19
CA TYR A 165 16.75 -10.70 3.00
C TYR A 165 17.96 -11.53 2.53
N GLU A 166 18.11 -12.76 3.05
CA GLU A 166 19.20 -13.65 2.66
C GLU A 166 19.13 -14.07 1.18
N GLU A 167 17.94 -14.25 0.62
CA GLU A 167 17.74 -14.55 -0.80
C GLU A 167 17.83 -13.29 -1.65
N ASP A 168 17.19 -12.19 -1.22
CA ASP A 168 17.19 -10.90 -1.90
C ASP A 168 18.62 -10.37 -2.11
N SER A 169 19.46 -10.43 -1.09
CA SER A 169 20.85 -9.94 -1.13
C SER A 169 21.79 -10.68 -2.09
N ARG A 170 21.41 -11.88 -2.54
CA ARG A 170 22.18 -12.71 -3.49
C ARG A 170 21.42 -13.05 -4.77
N ALA A 171 20.27 -12.43 -4.96
CA ALA A 171 19.46 -12.65 -6.14
C ALA A 171 20.22 -12.23 -7.42
N GLU A 172 20.19 -13.06 -8.44
CA GLU A 172 20.74 -12.74 -9.77
C GLU A 172 19.87 -11.71 -10.48
N VAL A 173 18.57 -11.77 -10.22
CA VAL A 173 17.57 -10.79 -10.66
C VAL A 173 16.64 -10.51 -9.50
N ASP A 174 16.46 -9.24 -9.15
CA ASP A 174 15.45 -8.76 -8.19
C ASP A 174 14.37 -7.99 -8.94
N MET A 175 13.11 -8.28 -8.63
CA MET A 175 11.98 -7.60 -9.23
C MET A 175 10.85 -7.43 -8.21
N ASN A 176 10.23 -6.23 -8.23
CA ASN A 176 9.03 -5.93 -7.49
C ASN A 176 7.88 -5.70 -8.47
N VAL A 177 6.77 -6.39 -8.26
CA VAL A 177 5.59 -6.32 -9.11
C VAL A 177 4.42 -5.79 -8.31
N VAL A 178 3.76 -4.76 -8.83
CA VAL A 178 2.49 -4.23 -8.30
C VAL A 178 1.40 -4.57 -9.30
N ALA A 179 0.41 -5.33 -8.87
CA ALA A 179 -0.70 -5.80 -9.70
C ALA A 179 -2.06 -5.42 -9.12
N THR A 180 -3.07 -5.46 -9.98
CA THR A 180 -4.49 -5.32 -9.62
C THR A 180 -5.17 -6.69 -9.62
N ASP A 181 -6.27 -6.81 -8.89
CA ASP A 181 -7.12 -8.02 -8.88
C ASP A 181 -7.90 -8.23 -10.18
N THR A 182 -7.78 -7.30 -11.14
CA THR A 182 -8.29 -7.43 -12.52
C THR A 182 -7.26 -8.05 -13.47
N GLY A 183 -6.08 -8.46 -12.96
CA GLY A 183 -5.04 -9.10 -13.75
C GLY A 183 -4.14 -8.14 -14.53
N THR A 184 -4.12 -6.84 -14.17
CA THR A 184 -3.27 -5.83 -14.81
C THR A 184 -2.13 -5.37 -13.89
N PHE A 185 -1.07 -4.84 -14.48
CA PHE A 185 0.06 -4.32 -13.73
C PHE A 185 -0.07 -2.81 -13.50
N VAL A 186 0.32 -2.37 -12.31
CA VAL A 186 0.50 -0.95 -12.00
C VAL A 186 1.96 -0.54 -12.19
N GLU A 187 2.88 -1.40 -11.74
CA GLU A 187 4.32 -1.13 -11.85
C GLU A 187 5.11 -2.43 -11.82
N ILE A 188 6.18 -2.47 -12.60
CA ILE A 188 7.17 -3.54 -12.62
C ILE A 188 8.53 -2.87 -12.50
N GLN A 189 9.26 -3.19 -11.43
CA GLN A 189 10.64 -2.76 -11.21
C GLN A 189 11.52 -4.00 -11.18
N GLY A 190 12.43 -4.16 -12.12
CA GLY A 190 13.30 -5.32 -12.18
C GLY A 190 14.73 -4.94 -12.55
N THR A 191 15.69 -5.55 -11.89
CA THR A 191 17.13 -5.32 -12.08
C THR A 191 17.86 -6.66 -12.14
N GLY A 192 18.75 -6.80 -13.11
CA GLY A 192 19.74 -7.88 -13.10
C GLY A 192 20.95 -7.45 -12.29
N GLU A 193 21.17 -8.09 -11.16
CA GLU A 193 22.27 -7.79 -10.25
C GLU A 193 23.57 -8.40 -10.78
N GLY A 194 24.40 -7.58 -11.44
CA GLY A 194 25.67 -7.99 -12.02
C GLY A 194 25.61 -8.71 -13.37
N ALA A 195 24.44 -9.05 -13.90
CA ALA A 195 24.24 -9.71 -15.19
C ALA A 195 22.92 -9.32 -15.85
N THR A 196 22.78 -9.61 -17.14
CA THR A 196 21.53 -9.47 -17.87
C THR A 196 20.68 -10.73 -17.76
N PHE A 197 19.38 -10.63 -17.95
CA PHE A 197 18.47 -11.77 -17.99
C PHE A 197 17.59 -11.75 -19.24
N PRO A 198 17.23 -12.93 -19.79
CA PRO A 198 16.44 -13.03 -21.01
C PRO A 198 14.96 -12.74 -20.72
N ARG A 199 14.22 -12.34 -21.77
CA ARG A 199 12.78 -12.11 -21.71
C ARG A 199 12.01 -13.31 -21.14
N SER A 200 12.41 -14.54 -21.49
CA SER A 200 11.76 -15.74 -20.96
C SER A 200 11.86 -15.90 -19.44
N THR A 201 12.88 -15.34 -18.82
CA THR A 201 13.00 -15.25 -17.35
C THR A 201 12.04 -14.19 -16.79
N LEU A 202 11.93 -13.03 -17.47
CA LEU A 202 10.96 -11.99 -17.10
C LEU A 202 9.53 -12.55 -17.12
N ASP A 203 9.15 -13.22 -18.21
CA ASP A 203 7.80 -13.80 -18.36
C ASP A 203 7.50 -14.79 -17.20
N LYS A 204 8.44 -15.68 -16.86
CA LYS A 204 8.30 -16.61 -15.72
C LYS A 204 8.17 -15.91 -14.38
N MET A 205 8.92 -14.83 -14.16
CA MET A 205 8.83 -14.05 -12.91
C MET A 205 7.49 -13.33 -12.81
N LEU A 206 6.97 -12.79 -13.92
CA LEU A 206 5.66 -12.15 -13.95
C LEU A 206 4.54 -13.14 -13.68
N ASP A 207 4.58 -14.34 -14.28
CA ASP A 207 3.61 -15.41 -14.00
C ASP A 207 3.62 -15.82 -12.53
N ALA A 208 4.82 -16.01 -11.94
CA ALA A 208 4.97 -16.34 -10.53
C ALA A 208 4.46 -15.22 -9.61
N ALA A 209 4.75 -13.96 -9.94
CA ALA A 209 4.28 -12.80 -9.19
C ALA A 209 2.75 -12.69 -9.23
N MET A 210 2.12 -12.90 -10.39
CA MET A 210 0.65 -12.87 -10.52
C MET A 210 -0.01 -13.96 -9.69
N GLY A 211 0.51 -15.20 -9.74
CA GLY A 211 0.00 -16.30 -8.89
C GLY A 211 0.13 -16.02 -7.39
N ALA A 212 1.19 -15.33 -6.96
CA ALA A 212 1.32 -14.89 -5.58
C ALA A 212 0.36 -13.74 -5.24
N CYS A 213 0.19 -12.76 -6.12
CA CYS A 213 -0.76 -11.66 -5.91
C CYS A 213 -2.20 -12.15 -5.74
N GLU A 214 -2.62 -13.22 -6.41
CA GLU A 214 -3.94 -13.83 -6.19
C GLU A 214 -4.16 -14.25 -4.73
N GLN A 215 -3.13 -14.82 -4.09
CA GLN A 215 -3.19 -15.18 -2.67
C GLN A 215 -3.25 -13.94 -1.77
N LEU A 216 -2.53 -12.86 -2.13
CA LEU A 216 -2.57 -11.60 -1.42
C LEU A 216 -3.96 -10.95 -1.53
N PHE A 217 -4.57 -10.95 -2.71
CA PHE A 217 -5.94 -10.46 -2.91
C PHE A 217 -6.96 -11.27 -2.12
N ALA A 218 -6.80 -12.60 -2.05
CA ALA A 218 -7.68 -13.45 -1.25
C ALA A 218 -7.62 -13.05 0.23
N ALA A 219 -6.43 -12.86 0.78
CA ALA A 219 -6.26 -12.46 2.17
C ALA A 219 -6.73 -11.01 2.45
N GLN A 220 -6.56 -10.07 1.51
CA GLN A 220 -7.15 -8.73 1.62
C GLN A 220 -8.67 -8.79 1.65
N ARG A 221 -9.30 -9.59 0.77
CA ARG A 221 -10.77 -9.79 0.77
C ARG A 221 -11.25 -10.39 2.08
N GLU A 222 -10.57 -11.41 2.60
CA GLU A 222 -10.91 -12.03 3.89
C GLU A 222 -10.82 -11.00 5.04
N ALA A 223 -9.75 -10.24 5.11
CA ALA A 223 -9.59 -9.19 6.11
C ALA A 223 -10.69 -8.13 6.01
N LEU A 224 -11.02 -7.66 4.80
CA LEU A 224 -12.01 -6.61 4.55
C LEU A 224 -13.47 -7.12 4.67
N ALA A 225 -13.73 -8.43 4.63
CA ALA A 225 -15.04 -9.00 4.91
C ALA A 225 -15.46 -8.88 6.37
N LEU A 226 -14.50 -8.68 7.28
CA LEU A 226 -14.78 -8.40 8.69
C LEU A 226 -15.36 -6.98 8.85
N PRO A 227 -16.17 -6.72 9.90
CA PRO A 227 -16.67 -5.38 10.20
C PRO A 227 -15.53 -4.36 10.31
N TYR A 228 -15.85 -3.08 10.06
CA TYR A 228 -14.92 -1.98 10.30
C TYR A 228 -14.44 -2.02 11.76
N PRO A 229 -13.12 -1.96 12.02
CA PRO A 229 -12.57 -2.26 13.34
C PRO A 229 -12.70 -1.12 14.37
N GLY A 230 -13.12 0.07 13.93
CA GLY A 230 -13.23 1.26 14.76
C GLY A 230 -14.67 1.74 14.93
N GLU A 231 -14.83 2.93 15.48
CA GLU A 231 -16.11 3.63 15.51
C GLU A 231 -16.31 4.38 14.20
N LEU A 232 -17.41 4.11 13.49
CA LEU A 232 -17.79 4.88 12.32
C LEU A 232 -18.38 6.23 12.76
N PRO A 233 -18.11 7.33 12.03
CA PRO A 233 -18.70 8.61 12.32
C PRO A 233 -20.22 8.54 12.16
N ALA A 234 -20.96 9.27 12.99
CA ALA A 234 -22.38 9.48 12.74
C ALA A 234 -22.56 10.15 11.37
N GLY A 235 -23.33 9.51 10.50
CA GLY A 235 -23.61 10.05 9.17
C GLY A 235 -24.26 11.44 9.24
N PRO A 236 -24.25 12.21 8.15
CA PRO A 236 -24.91 13.50 8.11
C PRO A 236 -26.39 13.33 8.48
N PRO A 237 -26.99 14.26 9.24
CA PRO A 237 -28.40 14.19 9.58
C PRO A 237 -29.24 14.08 8.29
N PRO A 238 -30.33 13.30 8.31
CA PRO A 238 -31.18 13.13 7.13
C PRO A 238 -31.57 14.53 6.62
N LYS A 239 -31.38 14.76 5.29
CA LYS A 239 -31.82 16.01 4.66
C LYS A 239 -33.30 16.18 4.97
N LYS A 240 -33.66 17.24 5.70
CA LYS A 240 -35.07 17.60 5.91
C LYS A 240 -35.72 17.66 4.55
N ALA A 241 -36.70 16.80 4.30
CA ALA A 241 -37.55 16.93 3.13
C ALA A 241 -38.13 18.36 3.18
N PHE A 242 -37.74 19.20 2.25
CA PHE A 242 -38.43 20.49 2.05
C PHE A 242 -39.85 20.11 1.70
N GLY A 243 -40.78 20.34 2.62
CA GLY A 243 -42.19 20.11 2.44
C GLY A 243 -42.66 20.91 1.22
N SER A 244 -43.39 20.22 0.39
CA SER A 244 -44.24 20.77 -0.67
C SER A 244 -45.20 21.82 -0.13
#